data_52f6c9e7368efdfc634dedfc0ef7b58f
#
_entry.id   52f6c9e7368efdfc634dedfc0ef7b58f
#
_cell.length_a   1.000
_cell.length_b   1.000
_cell.length_c   1.000
_cell.angle_alpha   90.00
_cell.angle_beta   90.00
_cell.angle_gamma   90.00
#
_symmetry.space_group_name_H-M   'P 1'
#
loop_
_entity.id
_entity.type
_entity.pdbx_description
1 polymer ?
#
loop_
_entity_poly.entity_id
_entity_poly.type
_entity_poly.pdbx_seq_one_letter_code
_entity_poly.pdbx_strand_id
1 'polypeptide(L)'
;TTVVGSTSAAALPGAFLPWVLLPLTNERYSARVAALRSALVIPFMGGVNASATLASLLPVGLYLLTRTPGPRQRGLIAWWVPGVILATAWWVVPLLLLGFYGENFLPYVESSQTTTATMSATEALRGAGNWVAYLNFGEPWLPAGWSVAASVLVILSSALAAGLGLAGLARRDMPERRWLVLTVLVVALVTLAGYGGVFGAPFHGVVQDWLNGGLVPFRNIYKFQTGLALALVLGLAHLVGVAAQARGARRVRGRRFAPLIATVLVVPGLLWPYLNGSVLQPGSFQELPKYWQATANWLEKYSPDSRALVVPATAHGIHTWGTTVDQPLDVLADSRWAQRDYVPFGTPGNRRAMDAVEQALLTGGEVPGLGDYLSRAGLYYVVVRNDLDPDQIGAVPTTTVKRTLEQSGYERVTGLGPVMTGGRIAEGTPLQVEGLYARQRAVEIYRPAEDVPRPGQAGLKAIADTAVVSGGPESLLPLAADPELRDRATVLTGDNHPGLGTPAVQVVGDGLRRADTRFGLVNANTSYTYTANERNPSGSVQDPDEKPKQILPVSGLDHQTVAELRGA
;
A
#
# COMPACT_ATOMS: atom_id res chain seq x y z
N THR A 1 -3.58 3.25 19.54
CA THR A 1 -3.86 4.58 18.97
C THR A 1 -3.11 4.85 17.67
N THR A 2 -1.86 4.38 17.53
CA THR A 2 -1.05 4.62 16.30
C THR A 2 -1.59 3.91 15.04
N VAL A 3 -2.52 2.98 15.18
CA VAL A 3 -3.13 2.23 14.07
C VAL A 3 -4.65 2.42 13.98
N VAL A 4 -5.23 3.21 14.89
CA VAL A 4 -6.67 3.49 14.87
C VAL A 4 -6.96 4.67 13.93
N GLY A 5 -8.03 4.56 13.19
CA GLY A 5 -8.46 5.56 12.23
C GLY A 5 -8.41 5.06 10.79
N SER A 6 -7.23 4.79 10.22
CA SER A 6 -7.11 4.33 8.83
C SER A 6 -6.63 2.87 8.68
N THR A 7 -5.95 2.34 9.70
CA THR A 7 -5.38 0.98 9.66
C THR A 7 -5.99 0.04 10.69
N SER A 8 -7.27 0.27 11.04
CA SER A 8 -7.99 -0.52 12.05
C SER A 8 -8.00 -2.02 11.73
N ALA A 9 -8.10 -2.40 10.46
CA ALA A 9 -8.03 -3.80 10.03
C ALA A 9 -6.69 -4.46 10.40
N ALA A 10 -5.58 -3.73 10.36
CA ALA A 10 -4.27 -4.23 10.79
C ALA A 10 -4.15 -4.36 12.31
N ALA A 11 -4.98 -3.65 13.09
CA ALA A 11 -5.03 -3.75 14.55
C ALA A 11 -5.89 -4.91 15.05
N LEU A 12 -6.79 -5.43 14.22
CA LEU A 12 -7.76 -6.47 14.55
C LEU A 12 -7.08 -7.74 15.13
N PRO A 13 -5.98 -8.28 14.55
CA PRO A 13 -5.29 -9.43 15.13
C PRO A 13 -4.86 -9.20 16.58
N GLY A 14 -4.32 -8.01 16.88
CA GLY A 14 -3.92 -7.66 18.25
C GLY A 14 -5.11 -7.57 19.23
N ALA A 15 -6.26 -7.10 18.76
CA ALA A 15 -7.47 -7.02 19.58
C ALA A 15 -8.02 -8.42 19.95
N PHE A 16 -7.87 -9.41 19.08
CA PHE A 16 -8.28 -10.79 19.35
C PHE A 16 -7.25 -11.62 20.13
N LEU A 17 -6.02 -11.14 20.30
CA LEU A 17 -4.96 -11.88 21.02
C LEU A 17 -5.38 -12.34 22.42
N PRO A 18 -6.02 -11.53 23.29
CA PRO A 18 -6.49 -12.00 24.61
C PRO A 18 -7.50 -13.16 24.49
N TRP A 19 -8.39 -13.11 23.49
CA TRP A 19 -9.39 -14.14 23.26
C TRP A 19 -8.79 -15.46 22.76
N VAL A 20 -7.70 -15.40 22.00
CA VAL A 20 -6.92 -16.60 21.60
C VAL A 20 -6.25 -17.24 22.82
N LEU A 21 -5.73 -16.42 23.75
CA LEU A 21 -5.05 -16.91 24.95
C LEU A 21 -5.99 -17.48 26.00
N LEU A 22 -7.16 -16.87 26.18
CA LEU A 22 -8.09 -17.19 27.26
C LEU A 22 -8.46 -18.68 27.36
N PRO A 23 -8.80 -19.40 26.28
CA PRO A 23 -9.07 -20.84 26.37
C PRO A 23 -7.85 -21.67 26.81
N LEU A 24 -6.63 -21.25 26.39
CA LEU A 24 -5.39 -21.96 26.70
C LEU A 24 -5.01 -21.86 28.18
N THR A 25 -5.36 -20.76 28.84
CA THR A 25 -5.11 -20.52 30.26
C THR A 25 -6.09 -21.25 31.17
N ASN A 26 -7.21 -21.74 30.63
CA ASN A 26 -8.23 -22.41 31.44
C ASN A 26 -7.91 -23.90 31.64
N GLU A 27 -7.51 -24.24 32.87
CA GLU A 27 -7.15 -25.62 33.22
C GLU A 27 -8.34 -26.59 33.31
N ARG A 28 -9.58 -26.08 33.35
CA ARG A 28 -10.81 -26.89 33.34
C ARG A 28 -11.04 -27.57 32.00
N TYR A 29 -10.46 -27.05 30.93
CA TYR A 29 -10.56 -27.68 29.60
C TYR A 29 -9.47 -28.73 29.41
N SER A 30 -9.82 -29.83 28.71
CA SER A 30 -8.79 -30.75 28.18
C SER A 30 -7.88 -29.99 27.21
N ALA A 31 -6.66 -30.47 27.00
CA ALA A 31 -5.70 -29.86 26.08
C ALA A 31 -6.29 -29.66 24.68
N ARG A 32 -7.02 -30.69 24.18
CA ARG A 32 -7.71 -30.62 22.88
C ARG A 32 -8.76 -29.52 22.82
N VAL A 33 -9.66 -29.46 23.82
CA VAL A 33 -10.74 -28.48 23.84
C VAL A 33 -10.19 -27.05 23.97
N ALA A 34 -9.19 -26.84 24.84
CA ALA A 34 -8.53 -25.56 25.00
C ALA A 34 -7.89 -25.08 23.68
N ALA A 35 -7.12 -25.94 23.03
CA ALA A 35 -6.43 -25.65 21.77
C ALA A 35 -7.41 -25.35 20.62
N LEU A 36 -8.46 -26.16 20.46
CA LEU A 36 -9.46 -25.95 19.39
C LEU A 36 -10.29 -24.69 19.62
N ARG A 37 -10.69 -24.38 20.86
CA ARG A 37 -11.38 -23.11 21.17
C ARG A 37 -10.51 -21.91 20.90
N SER A 38 -9.22 -21.98 21.21
CA SER A 38 -8.24 -20.95 20.88
C SER A 38 -8.13 -20.78 19.35
N ALA A 39 -8.00 -21.87 18.59
CA ALA A 39 -7.92 -21.85 17.15
C ALA A 39 -9.18 -21.29 16.47
N LEU A 40 -10.38 -21.53 17.03
CA LEU A 40 -11.65 -21.00 16.51
C LEU A 40 -11.75 -19.46 16.61
N VAL A 41 -10.94 -18.81 17.41
CA VAL A 41 -10.88 -17.34 17.49
C VAL A 41 -10.08 -16.77 16.34
N ILE A 42 -9.10 -17.50 15.80
CA ILE A 42 -8.14 -16.99 14.81
C ILE A 42 -8.79 -16.52 13.50
N PRO A 43 -9.83 -17.15 12.92
CA PRO A 43 -10.52 -16.62 11.75
C PRO A 43 -11.04 -15.19 11.93
N PHE A 44 -11.41 -14.80 13.15
CA PHE A 44 -11.87 -13.45 13.49
C PHE A 44 -10.73 -12.41 13.55
N MET A 45 -9.48 -12.84 13.55
CA MET A 45 -8.33 -11.93 13.40
C MET A 45 -8.27 -11.32 11.99
N GLY A 46 -9.09 -11.82 11.06
CA GLY A 46 -9.17 -11.37 9.69
C GLY A 46 -8.04 -11.92 8.80
N GLY A 47 -8.30 -11.93 7.49
CA GLY A 47 -7.34 -12.33 6.46
C GLY A 47 -6.66 -11.15 5.77
N VAL A 48 -6.90 -9.93 6.25
CA VAL A 48 -6.42 -8.69 5.59
C VAL A 48 -4.90 -8.52 5.71
N ASN A 49 -4.31 -9.01 6.80
CA ASN A 49 -2.88 -8.83 7.04
C ASN A 49 -2.24 -10.05 7.71
N ALA A 50 -1.64 -10.90 6.89
CA ALA A 50 -0.98 -12.13 7.31
C ALA A 50 0.10 -11.91 8.37
N SER A 51 0.96 -10.92 8.17
CA SER A 51 2.07 -10.65 9.09
C SER A 51 1.59 -10.11 10.43
N ALA A 52 0.49 -9.35 10.48
CA ALA A 52 -0.10 -8.89 11.73
C ALA A 52 -0.71 -10.07 12.53
N THR A 53 -1.35 -11.01 11.85
CA THR A 53 -1.86 -12.23 12.47
C THR A 53 -0.73 -13.05 13.07
N LEU A 54 0.33 -13.35 12.30
CA LEU A 54 1.49 -14.11 12.80
C LEU A 54 2.21 -13.39 13.95
N ALA A 55 2.41 -12.06 13.85
CA ALA A 55 3.01 -11.27 14.91
C ALA A 55 2.19 -11.35 16.22
N SER A 56 0.85 -11.30 16.11
CA SER A 56 -0.04 -11.42 17.27
C SER A 56 -0.08 -12.83 17.85
N LEU A 57 0.21 -13.86 17.07
CA LEU A 57 0.30 -15.26 17.57
C LEU A 57 1.65 -15.58 18.23
N LEU A 58 2.69 -14.76 18.06
CA LEU A 58 3.99 -14.97 18.71
C LEU A 58 3.89 -15.11 20.24
N PRO A 59 3.18 -14.24 21.00
CA PRO A 59 2.99 -14.43 22.43
C PRO A 59 2.28 -15.73 22.79
N VAL A 60 1.38 -16.21 21.93
CA VAL A 60 0.67 -17.48 22.15
C VAL A 60 1.63 -18.67 22.01
N GLY A 61 2.47 -18.64 20.97
CA GLY A 61 3.55 -19.64 20.80
C GLY A 61 4.49 -19.67 22.02
N LEU A 62 4.92 -18.49 22.47
CA LEU A 62 5.77 -18.38 23.68
C LEU A 62 5.05 -18.88 24.93
N TYR A 63 3.74 -18.66 25.06
CA TYR A 63 2.92 -19.19 26.15
C TYR A 63 2.98 -20.74 26.16
N LEU A 64 2.74 -21.36 25.02
CA LEU A 64 2.77 -22.82 24.88
C LEU A 64 4.15 -23.40 25.19
N LEU A 65 5.22 -22.76 24.74
CA LEU A 65 6.60 -23.18 24.96
C LEU A 65 7.05 -23.04 26.42
N THR A 66 6.52 -22.06 27.15
CA THR A 66 6.88 -21.80 28.56
C THR A 66 6.07 -22.61 29.57
N ARG A 67 5.11 -23.41 29.12
CA ARG A 67 4.38 -24.36 29.99
C ARG A 67 5.28 -25.44 30.53
N THR A 68 4.92 -25.97 31.69
CA THR A 68 5.61 -27.14 32.30
C THR A 68 5.61 -28.29 31.29
N PRO A 69 6.79 -28.85 30.94
CA PRO A 69 6.87 -29.98 30.05
C PRO A 69 6.04 -31.18 30.54
N GLY A 70 5.15 -31.68 29.70
CA GLY A 70 4.28 -32.80 30.08
C GLY A 70 3.20 -33.12 29.04
N PRO A 71 2.33 -34.10 29.32
CA PRO A 71 1.28 -34.51 28.38
C PRO A 71 0.34 -33.37 27.98
N ARG A 72 0.01 -32.46 28.92
CA ARG A 72 -0.86 -31.32 28.66
C ARG A 72 -0.22 -30.34 27.67
N GLN A 73 1.04 -29.94 27.87
CA GLN A 73 1.75 -29.05 26.96
C GLN A 73 1.83 -29.63 25.56
N ARG A 74 2.28 -30.92 25.46
CA ARG A 74 2.36 -31.63 24.17
C ARG A 74 1.00 -31.70 23.48
N GLY A 75 -0.05 -32.01 24.25
CA GLY A 75 -1.42 -32.04 23.74
C GLY A 75 -1.91 -30.66 23.26
N LEU A 76 -1.62 -29.58 23.99
CA LEU A 76 -1.94 -28.21 23.55
C LEU A 76 -1.26 -27.88 22.22
N ILE A 77 0.05 -28.13 22.10
CA ILE A 77 0.80 -27.87 20.86
C ILE A 77 0.28 -28.73 19.71
N ALA A 78 0.09 -30.03 19.95
CA ALA A 78 -0.35 -30.98 18.92
C ALA A 78 -1.73 -30.67 18.34
N TRP A 79 -2.63 -30.06 19.10
CA TRP A 79 -3.95 -29.66 18.62
C TRP A 79 -4.01 -28.19 18.17
N TRP A 80 -3.21 -27.32 18.77
CA TRP A 80 -3.23 -25.90 18.44
C TRP A 80 -2.59 -25.60 17.08
N VAL A 81 -1.44 -26.22 16.78
CA VAL A 81 -0.73 -25.96 15.50
C VAL A 81 -1.59 -26.36 14.30
N PRO A 82 -2.15 -27.59 14.20
CA PRO A 82 -3.05 -27.92 13.11
C PRO A 82 -4.32 -27.06 13.10
N GLY A 83 -4.84 -26.72 14.29
CA GLY A 83 -6.00 -25.84 14.41
C GLY A 83 -5.74 -24.44 13.82
N VAL A 84 -4.57 -23.86 14.07
CA VAL A 84 -4.16 -22.58 13.47
C VAL A 84 -4.03 -22.69 11.95
N ILE A 85 -3.36 -23.75 11.46
CA ILE A 85 -3.18 -23.98 10.02
C ILE A 85 -4.55 -24.05 9.33
N LEU A 86 -5.49 -24.84 9.87
CA LEU A 86 -6.83 -24.95 9.31
C LEU A 86 -7.61 -23.64 9.39
N ALA A 87 -7.50 -22.91 10.51
CA ALA A 87 -8.18 -21.64 10.73
C ALA A 87 -7.69 -20.52 9.80
N THR A 88 -6.46 -20.60 9.31
CA THR A 88 -5.85 -19.60 8.42
C THR A 88 -5.82 -20.04 6.94
N ALA A 89 -6.03 -21.32 6.64
CA ALA A 89 -5.88 -21.86 5.29
C ALA A 89 -6.72 -21.13 4.23
N TRP A 90 -7.92 -20.69 4.58
CA TRP A 90 -8.87 -20.04 3.67
C TRP A 90 -8.33 -18.74 3.05
N TRP A 91 -7.38 -18.06 3.69
CA TRP A 91 -6.73 -16.86 3.16
C TRP A 91 -5.23 -17.06 2.90
N VAL A 92 -4.52 -17.95 3.64
CA VAL A 92 -3.10 -18.24 3.41
C VAL A 92 -2.90 -18.89 2.05
N VAL A 93 -3.76 -19.86 1.67
CA VAL A 93 -3.64 -20.53 0.38
C VAL A 93 -3.84 -19.55 -0.80
N PRO A 94 -4.89 -18.72 -0.87
CA PRO A 94 -5.01 -17.68 -1.89
C PRO A 94 -3.81 -16.70 -1.89
N LEU A 95 -3.29 -16.32 -0.72
CA LEU A 95 -2.15 -15.42 -0.62
C LEU A 95 -0.86 -16.04 -1.22
N LEU A 96 -0.63 -17.33 -0.97
CA LEU A 96 0.49 -18.05 -1.57
C LEU A 96 0.33 -18.15 -3.09
N LEU A 97 -0.87 -18.44 -3.58
CA LEU A 97 -1.15 -18.46 -5.02
C LEU A 97 -0.94 -17.09 -5.64
N LEU A 98 -1.39 -16.02 -4.99
CA LEU A 98 -1.13 -14.65 -5.45
C LEU A 98 0.37 -14.36 -5.53
N GLY A 99 1.16 -14.83 -4.58
CA GLY A 99 2.61 -14.69 -4.58
C GLY A 99 3.31 -15.40 -5.74
N PHE A 100 2.69 -16.46 -6.31
CA PHE A 100 3.21 -17.17 -7.48
C PHE A 100 2.77 -16.56 -8.82
N TYR A 101 1.57 -15.99 -8.87
CA TYR A 101 0.95 -15.52 -10.13
C TYR A 101 0.79 -14.00 -10.20
N GLY A 102 0.90 -13.29 -9.08
CA GLY A 102 0.80 -11.84 -9.04
C GLY A 102 2.12 -11.15 -9.38
N GLU A 103 2.02 -9.94 -9.89
CA GLU A 103 3.17 -9.07 -10.09
C GLU A 103 3.80 -8.65 -8.75
N ASN A 104 5.12 -8.50 -8.76
CA ASN A 104 5.85 -8.08 -7.57
C ASN A 104 5.70 -6.58 -7.32
N PHE A 105 4.79 -6.19 -6.44
CA PHE A 105 4.55 -4.80 -6.04
C PHE A 105 5.44 -4.32 -4.87
N LEU A 106 6.21 -5.21 -4.25
CA LEU A 106 7.01 -4.91 -3.06
C LEU A 106 8.07 -3.80 -3.26
N PRO A 107 8.62 -3.58 -4.46
CA PRO A 107 9.52 -2.45 -4.71
C PRO A 107 8.85 -1.08 -4.60
N TYR A 108 7.53 -1.00 -4.75
CA TYR A 108 6.75 0.25 -4.76
C TYR A 108 6.19 0.64 -3.39
N VAL A 109 6.41 -0.18 -2.37
CA VAL A 109 5.97 0.10 -1.01
C VAL A 109 7.17 0.44 -0.11
N GLU A 110 6.90 0.76 1.14
CA GLU A 110 7.92 1.20 2.10
C GLU A 110 9.14 0.26 2.19
N SER A 111 10.32 0.81 2.44
CA SER A 111 11.54 0.04 2.70
C SER A 111 11.69 -0.34 4.19
N SER A 112 12.57 -1.30 4.49
CA SER A 112 12.89 -1.64 5.88
C SER A 112 13.54 -0.48 6.62
N GLN A 113 14.30 0.38 5.95
CA GLN A 113 14.89 1.57 6.51
C GLN A 113 13.79 2.50 7.06
N THR A 114 12.72 2.72 6.28
CA THR A 114 11.57 3.52 6.70
C THR A 114 10.85 2.89 7.89
N THR A 115 10.55 1.59 7.81
CA THR A 115 9.72 0.91 8.82
C THR A 115 10.45 0.69 10.15
N THR A 116 11.79 0.66 10.14
CA THR A 116 12.61 0.52 11.35
C THR A 116 13.09 1.83 11.94
N ALA A 117 13.03 2.94 11.20
CA ALA A 117 13.51 4.25 11.63
C ALA A 117 12.87 4.75 12.93
N THR A 118 11.62 4.38 13.19
CA THR A 118 10.87 4.80 14.37
C THR A 118 10.93 3.79 15.53
N MET A 119 11.76 2.74 15.42
CA MET A 119 11.82 1.63 16.38
C MET A 119 12.95 1.81 17.41
N SER A 120 13.12 3.01 17.97
CA SER A 120 13.98 3.16 19.14
C SER A 120 13.40 2.42 20.36
N ALA A 121 14.22 2.10 21.34
CA ALA A 121 13.78 1.38 22.54
C ALA A 121 12.65 2.13 23.28
N THR A 122 12.72 3.45 23.34
CA THR A 122 11.68 4.29 23.96
C THR A 122 10.39 4.24 23.17
N GLU A 123 10.45 4.40 21.85
CA GLU A 123 9.26 4.39 21.00
C GLU A 123 8.61 3.00 20.94
N ALA A 124 9.42 1.94 20.89
CA ALA A 124 8.91 0.57 20.96
C ALA A 124 8.15 0.30 22.27
N LEU A 125 8.73 0.68 23.43
CA LEU A 125 8.09 0.49 24.74
C LEU A 125 6.81 1.30 24.90
N ARG A 126 6.77 2.50 24.34
CA ARG A 126 5.58 3.37 24.38
C ARG A 126 4.48 2.95 23.39
N GLY A 127 4.75 2.01 22.49
CA GLY A 127 3.84 1.64 21.40
C GLY A 127 3.76 2.69 20.29
N ALA A 128 4.78 3.53 20.14
CA ALA A 128 4.87 4.61 19.15
C ALA A 128 5.70 4.25 17.91
N GLY A 129 6.09 2.99 17.74
CA GLY A 129 6.97 2.55 16.65
C GLY A 129 6.30 2.39 15.28
N ASN A 130 5.01 2.68 15.11
CA ASN A 130 4.38 2.65 13.79
C ASN A 130 4.83 3.86 12.96
N TRP A 131 5.64 3.62 11.94
CA TRP A 131 6.21 4.65 11.06
C TRP A 131 5.15 5.51 10.36
N VAL A 132 3.97 4.93 10.04
CA VAL A 132 2.87 5.66 9.40
C VAL A 132 2.36 6.82 10.28
N ALA A 133 2.50 6.70 11.62
CA ALA A 133 2.14 7.77 12.56
C ALA A 133 3.03 9.03 12.44
N TYR A 134 4.16 8.92 11.75
CA TYR A 134 5.12 10.02 11.54
C TYR A 134 4.99 10.67 10.15
N LEU A 135 4.09 10.16 9.30
CA LEU A 135 3.84 10.77 8.00
C LEU A 135 3.08 12.08 8.16
N ASN A 136 3.60 13.10 7.48
CA ASN A 136 3.01 14.43 7.44
C ASN A 136 3.15 15.00 6.02
N PHE A 137 2.03 15.32 5.40
CA PHE A 137 1.92 15.89 4.06
C PHE A 137 1.27 17.29 4.10
N GLY A 138 1.76 18.16 4.99
CA GLY A 138 1.13 19.41 5.36
C GLY A 138 0.24 19.25 6.60
N GLU A 139 -0.48 18.13 6.69
CA GLU A 139 -1.21 17.67 7.86
C GLU A 139 -0.81 16.23 8.22
N PRO A 140 -0.90 15.83 9.50
CA PRO A 140 -0.61 14.46 9.91
C PRO A 140 -1.51 13.44 9.22
N TRP A 141 -0.91 12.47 8.54
CA TRP A 141 -1.66 11.38 7.89
C TRP A 141 -2.53 10.60 8.88
N LEU A 142 -2.02 10.34 10.09
CA LEU A 142 -2.73 9.73 11.20
C LEU A 142 -2.69 10.68 12.41
N PRO A 143 -3.65 11.59 12.61
CA PRO A 143 -3.59 12.58 13.70
C PRO A 143 -3.51 11.95 15.08
N ALA A 144 -4.22 10.83 15.34
CA ALA A 144 -4.10 10.09 16.61
C ALA A 144 -2.70 9.49 16.79
N GLY A 145 -2.12 8.94 15.72
CA GLY A 145 -0.74 8.43 15.71
C GLY A 145 0.27 9.55 15.94
N TRP A 146 0.12 10.66 15.23
CA TRP A 146 0.95 11.86 15.41
C TRP A 146 0.90 12.39 16.83
N SER A 147 -0.27 12.37 17.48
CA SER A 147 -0.40 12.76 18.90
C SER A 147 0.45 11.87 19.82
N VAL A 148 0.57 10.58 19.52
CA VAL A 148 1.45 9.65 20.27
C VAL A 148 2.92 9.95 20.02
N ALA A 149 3.27 10.39 18.80
CA ALA A 149 4.65 10.72 18.42
C ALA A 149 5.09 12.12 18.93
N ALA A 150 4.20 13.13 18.89
CA ALA A 150 4.57 14.54 19.04
C ALA A 150 3.98 15.22 20.29
N SER A 151 2.85 14.77 20.85
CA SER A 151 2.23 15.40 22.01
C SER A 151 2.97 15.07 23.31
N VAL A 152 3.51 16.08 23.99
CA VAL A 152 4.23 15.92 25.27
C VAL A 152 3.37 15.18 26.31
N LEU A 153 2.09 15.51 26.40
CA LEU A 153 1.16 14.84 27.33
C LEU A 153 1.08 13.34 27.03
N VAL A 154 0.89 12.97 25.77
CA VAL A 154 0.76 11.57 25.35
C VAL A 154 2.09 10.82 25.48
N ILE A 155 3.21 11.50 25.16
CA ILE A 155 4.56 10.95 25.33
C ILE A 155 4.82 10.58 26.79
N LEU A 156 4.63 11.53 27.71
CA LEU A 156 4.87 11.29 29.13
C LEU A 156 3.91 10.25 29.71
N SER A 157 2.63 10.29 29.33
CA SER A 157 1.64 9.31 29.78
C SER A 157 1.94 7.90 29.29
N SER A 158 2.30 7.73 28.01
CA SER A 158 2.65 6.42 27.46
C SER A 158 3.96 5.87 28.03
N ALA A 159 4.96 6.73 28.25
CA ALA A 159 6.21 6.34 28.92
C ALA A 159 5.98 5.89 30.36
N LEU A 160 5.16 6.65 31.11
CA LEU A 160 4.80 6.28 32.48
C LEU A 160 3.99 4.97 32.52
N ALA A 161 3.04 4.78 31.61
CA ALA A 161 2.30 3.52 31.49
C ALA A 161 3.23 2.33 31.23
N ALA A 162 4.17 2.46 30.31
CA ALA A 162 5.18 1.44 30.01
C ALA A 162 6.06 1.15 31.24
N GLY A 163 6.54 2.20 31.91
CA GLY A 163 7.35 2.07 33.15
C GLY A 163 6.60 1.34 34.27
N LEU A 164 5.33 1.69 34.51
CA LEU A 164 4.48 1.00 35.49
C LEU A 164 4.21 -0.46 35.10
N GLY A 165 4.01 -0.73 33.80
CA GLY A 165 3.87 -2.09 33.28
C GLY A 165 5.11 -2.93 33.56
N LEU A 166 6.30 -2.41 33.25
CA LEU A 166 7.59 -3.06 33.54
C LEU A 166 7.80 -3.26 35.05
N ALA A 167 7.43 -2.27 35.88
CA ALA A 167 7.50 -2.40 37.33
C ALA A 167 6.60 -3.53 37.86
N GLY A 168 5.42 -3.71 37.26
CA GLY A 168 4.53 -4.83 37.57
C GLY A 168 5.13 -6.18 37.17
N LEU A 169 5.71 -6.27 35.98
CA LEU A 169 6.39 -7.49 35.48
C LEU A 169 7.65 -7.84 36.28
N ALA A 170 8.34 -6.85 36.87
CA ALA A 170 9.50 -7.06 37.71
C ALA A 170 9.16 -7.73 39.06
N ARG A 171 7.90 -7.68 39.49
CA ARG A 171 7.47 -8.28 40.76
C ARG A 171 7.57 -9.80 40.74
N ARG A 172 7.99 -10.38 41.86
CA ARG A 172 8.14 -11.85 41.99
C ARG A 172 6.79 -12.57 42.08
N ASP A 173 5.75 -11.89 42.56
CA ASP A 173 4.40 -12.39 42.71
C ASP A 173 3.51 -12.21 41.47
N MET A 174 4.08 -11.71 40.34
CA MET A 174 3.38 -11.61 39.06
C MET A 174 3.05 -13.00 38.50
N PRO A 175 1.75 -13.31 38.29
CA PRO A 175 1.35 -14.53 37.61
C PRO A 175 1.91 -14.57 36.18
N GLU A 176 2.26 -15.76 35.71
CA GLU A 176 2.78 -15.97 34.35
C GLU A 176 4.04 -15.14 33.99
N ARG A 177 4.76 -14.66 35.00
CA ARG A 177 5.91 -13.75 34.85
C ARG A 177 6.93 -14.23 33.84
N ARG A 178 7.25 -15.55 33.84
CA ARG A 178 8.28 -16.10 32.92
C ARG A 178 7.89 -15.93 31.46
N TRP A 179 6.66 -16.25 31.13
CA TRP A 179 6.11 -16.07 29.80
C TRP A 179 6.06 -14.60 29.39
N LEU A 180 5.52 -13.72 30.24
CA LEU A 180 5.36 -12.30 29.94
C LEU A 180 6.71 -11.59 29.77
N VAL A 181 7.69 -11.87 30.64
CA VAL A 181 9.04 -11.32 30.50
C VAL A 181 9.71 -11.84 29.22
N LEU A 182 9.59 -13.13 28.90
CA LEU A 182 10.11 -13.68 27.65
C LEU A 182 9.44 -13.01 26.43
N THR A 183 8.13 -12.76 26.48
CA THR A 183 7.41 -12.02 25.43
C THR A 183 7.98 -10.62 25.26
N VAL A 184 8.22 -9.88 26.32
CA VAL A 184 8.85 -8.55 26.25
C VAL A 184 10.22 -8.63 25.61
N LEU A 185 11.06 -9.56 26.03
CA LEU A 185 12.44 -9.71 25.52
C LEU A 185 12.46 -10.10 24.03
N VAL A 186 11.65 -11.07 23.63
CA VAL A 186 11.59 -11.52 22.23
C VAL A 186 11.02 -10.42 21.33
N VAL A 187 9.93 -9.77 21.75
CA VAL A 187 9.35 -8.69 20.95
C VAL A 187 10.30 -7.49 20.87
N ALA A 188 10.96 -7.13 21.98
CA ALA A 188 11.98 -6.07 21.97
C ALA A 188 13.13 -6.44 21.02
N LEU A 189 13.65 -7.66 21.06
CA LEU A 189 14.68 -8.11 20.14
C LEU A 189 14.24 -7.96 18.68
N VAL A 190 13.05 -8.46 18.32
CA VAL A 190 12.52 -8.39 16.96
C VAL A 190 12.33 -6.94 16.50
N THR A 191 11.78 -6.09 17.36
CA THR A 191 11.45 -4.70 16.98
C THR A 191 12.66 -3.78 16.94
N LEU A 192 13.66 -4.00 17.80
CA LEU A 192 14.84 -3.13 17.89
C LEU A 192 15.98 -3.54 16.95
N ALA A 193 16.02 -4.79 16.50
CA ALA A 193 17.15 -5.34 15.74
C ALA A 193 17.44 -4.59 14.43
N GLY A 194 16.42 -4.00 13.78
CA GLY A 194 16.56 -3.21 12.55
C GLY A 194 16.76 -1.71 12.77
N TYR A 195 16.73 -1.22 14.01
CA TYR A 195 16.87 0.21 14.29
C TYR A 195 18.32 0.68 14.11
N GLY A 196 18.54 1.60 13.16
CA GLY A 196 19.86 2.16 12.82
C GLY A 196 20.11 3.58 13.32
N GLY A 197 19.20 4.16 14.15
CA GLY A 197 19.36 5.51 14.69
C GLY A 197 20.34 5.61 15.84
N VAL A 198 20.24 6.69 16.62
CA VAL A 198 21.08 6.92 17.82
C VAL A 198 20.91 5.73 18.77
N PHE A 199 22.03 5.12 19.20
CA PHE A 199 22.05 3.83 19.93
C PHE A 199 21.39 2.68 19.15
N GLY A 200 21.56 2.67 17.82
CA GLY A 200 21.06 1.62 16.94
C GLY A 200 21.65 0.24 17.23
N ALA A 201 20.96 -0.80 16.77
CA ALA A 201 21.43 -2.17 16.90
C ALA A 201 22.70 -2.40 16.06
N PRO A 202 23.72 -3.14 16.58
CA PRO A 202 25.01 -3.32 15.89
C PRO A 202 24.88 -3.93 14.49
N PHE A 203 23.90 -4.78 14.28
CA PHE A 203 23.66 -5.51 13.01
C PHE A 203 22.44 -5.03 12.27
N HIS A 204 21.95 -3.78 12.52
CA HIS A 204 20.74 -3.26 11.92
C HIS A 204 20.72 -3.35 10.39
N GLY A 205 21.85 -3.09 9.71
CA GLY A 205 21.94 -3.19 8.25
C GLY A 205 21.62 -4.59 7.73
N VAL A 206 22.20 -5.62 8.35
CA VAL A 206 21.93 -7.03 7.98
C VAL A 206 20.45 -7.38 8.19
N VAL A 207 19.86 -6.92 9.29
CA VAL A 207 18.43 -7.15 9.57
C VAL A 207 17.55 -6.41 8.57
N GLN A 208 17.91 -5.18 8.20
CA GLN A 208 17.21 -4.42 7.17
C GLN A 208 17.29 -5.10 5.80
N ASP A 209 18.45 -5.65 5.43
CA ASP A 209 18.61 -6.41 4.19
C ASP A 209 17.72 -7.67 4.19
N TRP A 210 17.63 -8.39 5.29
CA TRP A 210 16.70 -9.52 5.42
C TRP A 210 15.24 -9.09 5.30
N LEU A 211 14.87 -7.95 5.91
CA LEU A 211 13.52 -7.38 5.84
C LEU A 211 13.17 -6.81 4.45
N ASN A 212 14.15 -6.45 3.64
CA ASN A 212 13.94 -6.11 2.23
C ASN A 212 14.01 -7.33 1.29
N GLY A 213 14.52 -8.47 1.78
CA GLY A 213 14.67 -9.73 1.06
C GLY A 213 13.71 -10.80 1.54
N GLY A 214 14.25 -11.92 2.07
CA GLY A 214 13.46 -13.10 2.45
C GLY A 214 12.45 -12.90 3.57
N LEU A 215 12.59 -11.85 4.40
CA LEU A 215 11.66 -11.51 5.47
C LEU A 215 10.74 -10.33 5.14
N VAL A 216 10.60 -9.96 3.88
CA VAL A 216 9.74 -8.88 3.39
C VAL A 216 8.32 -8.88 4.00
N PRO A 217 7.61 -10.00 4.17
CA PRO A 217 6.28 -10.00 4.80
C PRO A 217 6.26 -9.44 6.23
N PHE A 218 7.40 -9.48 6.91
CA PHE A 218 7.57 -8.98 8.28
C PHE A 218 8.22 -7.60 8.36
N ARG A 219 8.45 -6.94 7.23
CA ARG A 219 9.10 -5.62 7.17
C ARG A 219 8.44 -4.58 8.08
N ASN A 220 7.13 -4.62 8.21
CA ASN A 220 6.35 -3.80 9.14
C ASN A 220 6.42 -4.36 10.57
N ILE A 221 7.60 -4.28 11.19
CA ILE A 221 7.91 -4.87 12.50
C ILE A 221 7.09 -4.30 13.66
N TYR A 222 6.49 -3.11 13.54
CA TYR A 222 5.61 -2.53 14.56
C TYR A 222 4.43 -3.44 14.92
N LYS A 223 4.03 -4.36 14.03
CA LYS A 223 2.95 -5.32 14.26
C LYS A 223 3.22 -6.27 15.43
N PHE A 224 4.48 -6.53 15.74
CA PHE A 224 4.88 -7.32 16.90
C PHE A 224 4.65 -6.61 18.23
N GLN A 225 4.49 -5.29 18.24
CA GLN A 225 4.26 -4.51 19.47
C GLN A 225 2.97 -4.89 20.20
N THR A 226 2.02 -5.57 19.56
CA THR A 226 0.81 -6.11 20.20
C THR A 226 1.14 -7.05 21.36
N GLY A 227 2.18 -7.89 21.21
CA GLY A 227 2.67 -8.76 22.29
C GLY A 227 3.29 -7.99 23.44
N LEU A 228 4.04 -6.93 23.14
CA LEU A 228 4.62 -6.04 24.15
C LEU A 228 3.51 -5.31 24.93
N ALA A 229 2.52 -4.75 24.21
CA ALA A 229 1.38 -4.07 24.81
C ALA A 229 0.61 -4.99 25.77
N LEU A 230 0.34 -6.24 25.38
CA LEU A 230 -0.31 -7.23 26.24
C LEU A 230 0.47 -7.45 27.54
N ALA A 231 1.78 -7.67 27.45
CA ALA A 231 2.62 -7.92 28.62
C ALA A 231 2.66 -6.69 29.55
N LEU A 232 2.81 -5.49 29.01
CA LEU A 232 2.86 -4.25 29.79
C LEU A 232 1.51 -3.96 30.46
N VAL A 233 0.39 -4.17 29.77
CA VAL A 233 -0.95 -3.98 30.34
C VAL A 233 -1.22 -4.97 31.48
N LEU A 234 -0.85 -6.24 31.32
CA LEU A 234 -0.99 -7.23 32.39
C LEU A 234 -0.08 -6.91 33.59
N GLY A 235 1.15 -6.44 33.35
CA GLY A 235 2.04 -5.96 34.40
C GLY A 235 1.47 -4.77 35.17
N LEU A 236 0.96 -3.79 34.44
CA LEU A 236 0.28 -2.61 35.04
C LEU A 236 -0.94 -3.04 35.87
N ALA A 237 -1.80 -3.90 35.31
CA ALA A 237 -3.00 -4.39 36.00
C ALA A 237 -2.63 -5.12 37.29
N HIS A 238 -1.58 -5.97 37.27
CA HIS A 238 -1.08 -6.63 38.48
C HIS A 238 -0.57 -5.63 39.52
N LEU A 239 0.23 -4.62 39.11
CA LEU A 239 0.76 -3.60 40.01
C LEU A 239 -0.38 -2.83 40.70
N VAL A 240 -1.40 -2.42 39.97
CA VAL A 240 -2.61 -1.74 40.48
C VAL A 240 -3.40 -2.66 41.39
N GLY A 241 -3.60 -3.91 41.00
CA GLY A 241 -4.32 -4.90 41.81
C GLY A 241 -3.69 -5.13 43.20
N VAL A 242 -2.37 -5.28 43.23
CA VAL A 242 -1.61 -5.42 44.49
C VAL A 242 -1.70 -4.14 45.34
N ALA A 243 -1.59 -2.96 44.72
CA ALA A 243 -1.74 -1.68 45.44
C ALA A 243 -3.14 -1.52 46.03
N ALA A 244 -4.20 -1.94 45.32
CA ALA A 244 -5.59 -1.87 45.77
C ALA A 244 -5.89 -2.86 46.89
N GLN A 245 -5.29 -4.05 46.88
CA GLN A 245 -5.52 -5.11 47.89
C GLN A 245 -4.78 -4.84 49.21
N ALA A 246 -3.76 -4.01 49.21
CA ALA A 246 -2.91 -3.77 50.37
C ALA A 246 -3.59 -2.94 51.48
N ARG A 247 -4.83 -3.25 51.87
CA ARG A 247 -5.71 -2.46 52.77
C ARG A 247 -5.37 -2.48 54.27
N GLY A 248 -4.31 -3.17 54.75
CA GLY A 248 -4.22 -3.52 56.20
C GLY A 248 -3.09 -2.89 57.02
N ALA A 249 -2.09 -2.20 56.50
CA ALA A 249 -0.93 -1.78 57.29
C ALA A 249 -0.75 -0.25 57.37
N ARG A 250 -0.92 0.31 58.58
CA ARG A 250 -0.92 1.75 58.87
C ARG A 250 0.36 2.53 58.48
N ARG A 251 1.51 1.91 58.24
CA ARG A 251 2.82 2.60 58.20
C ARG A 251 3.29 3.08 56.81
N VAL A 252 2.56 2.84 55.70
CA VAL A 252 3.03 3.22 54.35
C VAL A 252 1.90 3.79 53.49
N ARG A 253 1.04 4.63 54.07
CA ARG A 253 -0.16 5.13 53.38
C ARG A 253 0.14 5.88 52.07
N GLY A 254 1.18 6.72 52.01
CA GLY A 254 1.49 7.50 50.80
C GLY A 254 2.09 6.71 49.65
N ARG A 255 3.05 5.80 49.89
CA ARG A 255 3.75 5.05 48.84
C ARG A 255 2.89 4.01 48.12
N ARG A 256 1.76 3.60 48.69
CA ARG A 256 0.86 2.56 48.15
C ARG A 256 -0.15 3.09 47.16
N PHE A 257 -0.57 4.33 47.33
CA PHE A 257 -1.46 4.99 46.39
C PHE A 257 -0.72 5.54 45.17
N ALA A 258 0.62 5.66 45.20
CA ALA A 258 1.40 6.21 44.10
C ALA A 258 1.14 5.50 42.75
N PRO A 259 1.16 4.15 42.65
CA PRO A 259 0.86 3.52 41.36
C PRO A 259 -0.61 3.67 40.93
N LEU A 260 -1.55 3.73 41.87
CA LEU A 260 -2.95 3.99 41.54
C LEU A 260 -3.14 5.42 41.03
N ILE A 261 -2.57 6.40 41.75
CA ILE A 261 -2.62 7.82 41.38
C ILE A 261 -1.93 7.99 40.02
N ALA A 262 -0.73 7.39 39.83
CA ALA A 262 -0.01 7.44 38.57
C ALA A 262 -0.85 6.84 37.42
N THR A 263 -1.54 5.72 37.63
CA THR A 263 -2.44 5.13 36.64
C THR A 263 -3.61 6.06 36.31
N VAL A 264 -4.23 6.69 37.32
CA VAL A 264 -5.31 7.65 37.07
C VAL A 264 -4.82 8.86 36.28
N LEU A 265 -3.60 9.35 36.57
CA LEU A 265 -3.01 10.47 35.83
C LEU A 265 -2.61 10.11 34.39
N VAL A 266 -2.27 8.85 34.11
CA VAL A 266 -1.89 8.35 32.78
C VAL A 266 -3.10 8.23 31.86
N VAL A 267 -4.25 7.83 32.37
CA VAL A 267 -5.45 7.55 31.56
C VAL A 267 -5.90 8.73 30.69
N PRO A 268 -6.03 9.97 31.20
CA PRO A 268 -6.42 11.11 30.37
C PRO A 268 -5.44 11.37 29.20
N GLY A 269 -4.13 11.25 29.46
CA GLY A 269 -3.12 11.42 28.42
C GLY A 269 -3.18 10.33 27.34
N LEU A 270 -3.44 9.07 27.71
CA LEU A 270 -3.61 7.98 26.76
C LEU A 270 -4.92 8.10 25.97
N LEU A 271 -5.97 8.66 26.57
CA LEU A 271 -7.25 8.90 25.93
C LEU A 271 -7.28 10.21 25.12
N TRP A 272 -6.26 11.06 25.26
CA TRP A 272 -6.24 12.37 24.64
C TRP A 272 -6.55 12.36 23.13
N PRO A 273 -5.96 11.45 22.30
CA PRO A 273 -6.27 11.39 20.87
C PRO A 273 -7.76 11.12 20.56
N TYR A 274 -8.48 10.47 21.49
CA TYR A 274 -9.92 10.23 21.37
C TYR A 274 -10.72 11.44 21.82
N LEU A 275 -10.31 12.06 22.91
CA LEU A 275 -11.03 13.19 23.52
C LEU A 275 -10.97 14.45 22.65
N ASN A 276 -9.89 14.64 21.91
CA ASN A 276 -9.71 15.79 21.02
C ASN A 276 -10.12 15.52 19.56
N GLY A 277 -10.75 14.38 19.27
CA GLY A 277 -11.24 14.04 17.94
C GLY A 277 -10.17 13.60 16.93
N SER A 278 -8.90 13.45 17.34
CA SER A 278 -7.81 13.06 16.43
C SER A 278 -7.90 11.64 15.86
N VAL A 279 -8.90 10.86 16.29
CA VAL A 279 -9.12 9.50 15.75
C VAL A 279 -9.67 9.52 14.34
N LEU A 280 -10.39 10.59 13.98
CA LEU A 280 -10.86 10.78 12.61
C LEU A 280 -9.70 11.24 11.74
N GLN A 281 -9.59 10.62 10.57
CA GLN A 281 -8.58 10.99 9.58
C GLN A 281 -8.98 12.30 8.88
N PRO A 282 -8.03 13.16 8.50
CA PRO A 282 -8.32 14.28 7.62
C PRO A 282 -9.03 13.79 6.35
N GLY A 283 -10.04 14.53 5.90
CA GLY A 283 -10.83 14.12 4.74
C GLY A 283 -11.81 12.97 5.01
N SER A 284 -12.13 12.67 6.27
CA SER A 284 -13.20 11.72 6.61
C SER A 284 -14.53 12.17 6.00
N PHE A 285 -15.27 11.24 5.41
CA PHE A 285 -16.57 11.47 4.77
C PHE A 285 -17.61 10.48 5.32
N GLN A 286 -18.90 10.81 5.18
CA GLN A 286 -19.98 9.96 5.70
C GLN A 286 -20.50 8.99 4.64
N GLU A 287 -20.61 9.45 3.39
CA GLU A 287 -21.11 8.66 2.26
C GLU A 287 -20.40 9.08 0.96
N LEU A 288 -20.33 8.16 0.02
CA LEU A 288 -19.83 8.45 -1.32
C LEU A 288 -20.84 9.34 -2.07
N PRO A 289 -20.38 10.39 -2.78
CA PRO A 289 -21.28 11.23 -3.56
C PRO A 289 -22.03 10.44 -4.63
N LYS A 290 -23.32 10.69 -4.74
CA LYS A 290 -24.24 9.97 -5.66
C LYS A 290 -23.82 10.03 -7.12
N TYR A 291 -23.05 11.04 -7.53
CA TYR A 291 -22.56 11.13 -8.90
C TYR A 291 -21.51 10.05 -9.23
N TRP A 292 -20.77 9.55 -8.25
CA TRP A 292 -19.89 8.40 -8.46
C TRP A 292 -20.68 7.11 -8.72
N GLN A 293 -21.79 6.90 -7.99
CA GLN A 293 -22.72 5.79 -8.32
C GLN A 293 -23.33 5.96 -9.70
N ALA A 294 -23.70 7.20 -10.06
CA ALA A 294 -24.20 7.48 -11.41
C ALA A 294 -23.13 7.24 -12.48
N THR A 295 -21.86 7.52 -12.18
CA THR A 295 -20.72 7.22 -13.08
C THR A 295 -20.58 5.71 -13.28
N ALA A 296 -20.60 4.93 -12.20
CA ALA A 296 -20.53 3.47 -12.26
C ALA A 296 -21.67 2.87 -13.10
N ASN A 297 -22.91 3.28 -12.82
CA ASN A 297 -24.08 2.84 -13.58
C ASN A 297 -24.01 3.23 -15.07
N TRP A 298 -23.45 4.41 -15.36
CA TRP A 298 -23.28 4.85 -16.75
C TRP A 298 -22.25 3.97 -17.48
N LEU A 299 -21.14 3.65 -16.84
CA LEU A 299 -20.11 2.78 -17.39
C LEU A 299 -20.63 1.36 -17.61
N GLU A 300 -21.37 0.81 -16.67
CA GLU A 300 -22.01 -0.50 -16.80
C GLU A 300 -22.93 -0.55 -18.04
N LYS A 301 -23.71 0.50 -18.26
CA LYS A 301 -24.65 0.57 -19.38
C LYS A 301 -23.98 0.76 -20.74
N TYR A 302 -22.95 1.61 -20.82
CA TYR A 302 -22.37 2.06 -22.10
C TYR A 302 -20.99 1.49 -22.43
N SER A 303 -20.33 0.85 -21.45
CA SER A 303 -18.99 0.25 -21.59
C SER A 303 -18.93 -1.23 -21.18
N PRO A 304 -19.92 -2.09 -21.55
CA PRO A 304 -19.96 -3.46 -21.06
C PRO A 304 -18.77 -4.29 -21.56
N ASP A 305 -18.29 -4.04 -22.79
CA ASP A 305 -17.25 -4.83 -23.47
C ASP A 305 -15.88 -4.16 -23.48
N SER A 306 -15.77 -2.93 -23.01
CA SER A 306 -14.52 -2.16 -22.96
C SER A 306 -14.17 -1.75 -21.53
N ARG A 307 -12.96 -1.25 -21.34
CA ARG A 307 -12.55 -0.60 -20.09
C ARG A 307 -12.65 0.91 -20.22
N ALA A 308 -13.00 1.58 -19.15
CA ALA A 308 -12.85 3.02 -19.05
C ALA A 308 -11.50 3.37 -18.43
N LEU A 309 -10.80 4.36 -19.00
CA LEU A 309 -9.59 4.92 -18.42
C LEU A 309 -9.94 6.06 -17.48
N VAL A 310 -9.52 5.99 -16.23
CA VAL A 310 -9.75 7.03 -15.22
C VAL A 310 -8.52 7.92 -15.12
N VAL A 311 -8.67 9.22 -15.33
CA VAL A 311 -7.60 10.22 -15.36
C VAL A 311 -7.96 11.46 -14.54
N PRO A 312 -6.98 12.27 -14.12
CA PRO A 312 -5.55 12.00 -14.12
C PRO A 312 -5.15 10.91 -13.11
N ALA A 313 -3.98 10.33 -13.29
CA ALA A 313 -3.38 9.42 -12.33
C ALA A 313 -3.13 10.11 -10.98
N THR A 314 -3.37 9.42 -9.89
CA THR A 314 -3.07 9.90 -8.53
C THR A 314 -2.57 8.77 -7.66
N ALA A 315 -1.71 9.11 -6.70
CA ALA A 315 -1.22 8.13 -5.72
C ALA A 315 -2.35 7.60 -4.81
N HIS A 316 -3.31 8.46 -4.49
CA HIS A 316 -4.42 8.16 -3.60
C HIS A 316 -5.68 8.89 -4.05
N GLY A 317 -6.85 8.38 -3.68
CA GLY A 317 -8.13 9.03 -3.88
C GLY A 317 -8.34 10.15 -2.84
N ILE A 318 -7.79 11.33 -3.11
CA ILE A 318 -8.00 12.53 -2.30
C ILE A 318 -8.88 13.47 -3.10
N HIS A 319 -10.13 13.56 -2.69
CA HIS A 319 -11.15 14.37 -3.35
C HIS A 319 -11.48 15.62 -2.53
N THR A 320 -12.06 16.63 -3.16
CA THR A 320 -12.52 17.85 -2.49
C THR A 320 -13.59 17.59 -1.41
N TRP A 321 -14.24 16.44 -1.46
CA TRP A 321 -15.29 16.03 -0.52
C TRP A 321 -14.82 15.00 0.51
N GLY A 322 -13.64 14.40 0.33
CA GLY A 322 -13.09 13.42 1.26
C GLY A 322 -11.96 12.58 0.69
N THR A 323 -11.27 11.90 1.58
CA THR A 323 -10.14 11.02 1.25
C THR A 323 -10.59 9.57 1.31
N THR A 324 -10.71 8.93 0.17
CA THR A 324 -11.11 7.50 0.08
C THR A 324 -9.90 6.57 0.16
N VAL A 325 -8.70 7.07 -0.13
CA VAL A 325 -7.45 6.32 -0.37
C VAL A 325 -7.54 5.51 -1.66
N ASP A 326 -8.45 4.54 -1.72
CA ASP A 326 -8.81 3.80 -2.94
C ASP A 326 -9.77 4.63 -3.81
N GLN A 327 -10.00 4.20 -5.03
CA GLN A 327 -10.88 4.93 -5.94
C GLN A 327 -12.35 4.58 -5.67
N PRO A 328 -13.30 5.54 -5.83
CA PRO A 328 -14.72 5.25 -5.65
C PRO A 328 -15.23 4.11 -6.53
N LEU A 329 -14.69 3.95 -7.73
CA LEU A 329 -15.07 2.88 -8.65
C LEU A 329 -14.66 1.47 -8.18
N ASP A 330 -13.68 1.34 -7.27
CA ASP A 330 -13.29 0.05 -6.69
C ASP A 330 -14.46 -0.66 -5.98
N VAL A 331 -15.33 0.11 -5.36
CA VAL A 331 -16.48 -0.42 -4.60
C VAL A 331 -17.81 -0.24 -5.31
N LEU A 332 -17.88 0.63 -6.33
CA LEU A 332 -19.14 0.99 -6.99
C LEU A 332 -19.32 0.37 -8.38
N ALA A 333 -18.22 0.05 -9.09
CA ALA A 333 -18.30 -0.36 -10.49
C ALA A 333 -18.24 -1.88 -10.66
N ASP A 334 -19.28 -2.43 -11.30
CA ASP A 334 -19.25 -3.79 -11.85
C ASP A 334 -18.63 -3.83 -13.26
N SER A 335 -18.56 -2.69 -13.93
CA SER A 335 -17.90 -2.52 -15.23
C SER A 335 -16.37 -2.50 -15.11
N ARG A 336 -15.70 -2.81 -16.21
CA ARG A 336 -14.24 -2.80 -16.28
C ARG A 336 -13.71 -1.37 -16.40
N TRP A 337 -12.70 -1.04 -15.62
CA TRP A 337 -12.00 0.23 -15.71
C TRP A 337 -10.50 0.05 -15.41
N ALA A 338 -9.69 1.05 -15.68
CA ALA A 338 -8.26 1.06 -15.42
C ALA A 338 -7.80 2.47 -15.04
N GLN A 339 -6.77 2.53 -14.23
CA GLN A 339 -6.11 3.74 -13.79
C GLN A 339 -4.63 3.46 -13.61
N ARG A 340 -3.78 4.45 -13.83
CA ARG A 340 -2.41 4.40 -13.35
C ARG A 340 -2.39 4.69 -11.86
N ASP A 341 -2.03 3.70 -11.06
CA ASP A 341 -1.99 3.79 -9.61
C ASP A 341 -0.55 3.85 -9.08
N TYR A 342 -0.38 4.32 -7.84
CA TYR A 342 0.93 4.41 -7.18
C TYR A 342 1.58 3.04 -7.03
N VAL A 343 0.84 2.05 -6.52
CA VAL A 343 1.28 0.66 -6.45
C VAL A 343 0.74 -0.09 -7.66
N PRO A 344 1.55 -0.35 -8.69
CA PRO A 344 1.06 -1.02 -9.89
C PRO A 344 0.90 -2.51 -9.63
N PHE A 345 -0.32 -3.01 -9.81
CA PHE A 345 -0.62 -4.45 -9.81
C PHE A 345 -0.54 -5.07 -11.21
N GLY A 346 -0.17 -4.28 -12.22
CA GLY A 346 0.05 -4.74 -13.59
C GLY A 346 1.52 -4.98 -13.92
N THR A 347 1.75 -5.61 -15.05
CA THR A 347 3.11 -5.86 -15.56
C THR A 347 3.87 -4.55 -15.79
N PRO A 348 5.21 -4.56 -15.76
CA PRO A 348 6.02 -3.39 -16.08
C PRO A 348 5.68 -2.75 -17.44
N GLY A 349 5.36 -3.56 -18.45
CA GLY A 349 4.93 -3.08 -19.76
C GLY A 349 3.60 -2.30 -19.68
N ASN A 350 2.60 -2.82 -18.97
CA ASN A 350 1.33 -2.11 -18.77
C ASN A 350 1.53 -0.80 -18.04
N ARG A 351 2.38 -0.78 -17.01
CA ARG A 351 2.71 0.44 -16.28
C ARG A 351 3.32 1.49 -17.21
N ARG A 352 4.32 1.13 -18.00
CA ARG A 352 4.95 2.07 -18.97
C ARG A 352 3.95 2.57 -20.01
N ALA A 353 3.06 1.70 -20.50
CA ALA A 353 1.99 2.10 -21.40
C ALA A 353 1.08 3.16 -20.78
N MET A 354 0.69 2.95 -19.51
CA MET A 354 -0.14 3.91 -18.77
C MET A 354 0.60 5.21 -18.48
N ASP A 355 1.89 5.14 -18.10
CA ASP A 355 2.74 6.31 -17.89
C ASP A 355 2.87 7.15 -19.16
N ALA A 356 3.05 6.52 -20.33
CA ALA A 356 3.10 7.21 -21.61
C ALA A 356 1.79 7.94 -21.93
N VAL A 357 0.64 7.32 -21.65
CA VAL A 357 -0.67 7.96 -21.82
C VAL A 357 -0.85 9.14 -20.89
N GLU A 358 -0.54 8.97 -19.60
CA GLU A 358 -0.63 10.07 -18.63
C GLU A 358 0.27 11.25 -19.04
N GLN A 359 1.53 11.00 -19.44
CA GLN A 359 2.43 12.03 -19.93
C GLN A 359 1.88 12.73 -21.19
N ALA A 360 1.33 11.98 -22.12
CA ALA A 360 0.72 12.54 -23.32
C ALA A 360 -0.47 13.45 -22.98
N LEU A 361 -1.31 13.06 -22.03
CA LEU A 361 -2.44 13.87 -21.56
C LEU A 361 -2.03 15.19 -20.90
N LEU A 362 -0.77 15.31 -20.45
CA LEU A 362 -0.23 16.53 -19.83
C LEU A 362 0.23 17.58 -20.86
N THR A 363 0.31 17.24 -22.13
CA THR A 363 0.87 18.15 -23.15
C THR A 363 -0.02 19.36 -23.44
N GLY A 364 -1.32 19.24 -23.24
CA GLY A 364 -2.31 20.27 -23.61
C GLY A 364 -2.46 20.43 -25.12
N GLY A 365 -1.88 19.55 -25.93
CA GLY A 365 -1.87 19.54 -27.38
C GLY A 365 -2.46 18.26 -27.95
N GLU A 366 -2.53 18.18 -29.29
CA GLU A 366 -2.94 16.98 -30.01
C GLU A 366 -1.95 15.83 -29.74
N VAL A 367 -2.46 14.63 -29.51
CA VAL A 367 -1.73 13.36 -29.49
C VAL A 367 -2.27 12.49 -30.62
N PRO A 368 -1.60 12.49 -31.76
CA PRO A 368 -2.07 11.75 -32.94
C PRO A 368 -2.19 10.25 -32.62
N GLY A 369 -3.30 9.63 -33.01
CA GLY A 369 -3.53 8.19 -32.81
C GLY A 369 -3.87 7.77 -31.37
N LEU A 370 -4.07 8.69 -30.44
CA LEU A 370 -4.42 8.38 -29.04
C LEU A 370 -5.64 7.47 -28.94
N GLY A 371 -6.69 7.74 -29.72
CA GLY A 371 -7.90 6.93 -29.76
C GLY A 371 -7.64 5.50 -30.21
N ASP A 372 -6.90 5.33 -31.29
CA ASP A 372 -6.52 4.01 -31.81
C ASP A 372 -5.65 3.23 -30.81
N TYR A 373 -4.70 3.90 -30.18
CA TYR A 373 -3.84 3.29 -29.16
C TYR A 373 -4.65 2.79 -27.94
N LEU A 374 -5.49 3.64 -27.40
CA LEU A 374 -6.31 3.29 -26.25
C LEU A 374 -7.34 2.19 -26.60
N SER A 375 -7.97 2.28 -27.77
CA SER A 375 -8.89 1.25 -28.24
C SER A 375 -8.23 -0.12 -28.35
N ARG A 376 -7.00 -0.19 -28.91
CA ARG A 376 -6.21 -1.42 -28.98
C ARG A 376 -5.85 -1.99 -27.61
N ALA A 377 -5.64 -1.12 -26.63
CA ALA A 377 -5.43 -1.50 -25.24
C ALA A 377 -6.73 -1.92 -24.51
N GLY A 378 -7.87 -1.91 -25.21
CA GLY A 378 -9.18 -2.22 -24.62
C GLY A 378 -9.79 -1.06 -23.85
N LEU A 379 -9.21 0.15 -23.93
CA LEU A 379 -9.65 1.36 -23.27
C LEU A 379 -10.43 2.22 -24.27
N TYR A 380 -11.69 2.49 -24.02
CA TYR A 380 -12.51 3.25 -24.98
C TYR A 380 -13.00 4.58 -24.42
N TYR A 381 -13.61 4.55 -23.24
CA TYR A 381 -14.04 5.78 -22.57
C TYR A 381 -12.95 6.30 -21.66
N VAL A 382 -12.85 7.63 -21.55
CA VAL A 382 -11.97 8.31 -20.61
C VAL A 382 -12.82 9.07 -19.59
N VAL A 383 -12.62 8.74 -18.32
CA VAL A 383 -13.31 9.36 -17.18
C VAL A 383 -12.38 10.38 -16.55
N VAL A 384 -12.70 11.66 -16.71
CA VAL A 384 -11.92 12.76 -16.15
C VAL A 384 -12.49 13.16 -14.79
N ARG A 385 -11.65 13.11 -13.76
CA ARG A 385 -12.00 13.43 -12.38
C ARG A 385 -11.65 14.90 -12.08
N ASN A 386 -12.66 15.75 -12.03
CA ASN A 386 -12.49 17.16 -11.70
C ASN A 386 -12.69 17.44 -10.20
N ASP A 387 -13.06 16.43 -9.42
CA ASP A 387 -13.32 16.49 -7.98
C ASP A 387 -12.12 16.11 -7.10
N LEU A 388 -10.97 15.86 -7.71
CA LEU A 388 -9.72 15.67 -6.97
C LEU A 388 -9.29 16.98 -6.31
N ASP A 389 -8.66 16.88 -5.15
CA ASP A 389 -8.08 18.02 -4.43
C ASP A 389 -6.67 18.32 -4.97
N PRO A 390 -6.50 19.34 -5.81
CA PRO A 390 -5.22 19.62 -6.46
C PRO A 390 -4.14 20.09 -5.48
N ASP A 391 -4.53 20.68 -4.37
CA ASP A 391 -3.60 21.23 -3.38
C ASP A 391 -2.92 20.11 -2.57
N GLN A 392 -3.61 18.98 -2.39
CA GLN A 392 -3.07 17.85 -1.63
C GLN A 392 -2.35 16.82 -2.51
N ILE A 393 -2.78 16.64 -3.75
CA ILE A 393 -2.20 15.59 -4.61
C ILE A 393 -1.22 16.11 -5.65
N GLY A 394 -1.04 17.44 -5.76
CA GLY A 394 -0.23 18.04 -6.82
C GLY A 394 -0.73 17.68 -8.21
N ALA A 395 -2.04 17.49 -8.36
CA ALA A 395 -2.63 16.99 -9.60
C ALA A 395 -2.44 17.99 -10.75
N VAL A 396 -2.26 17.41 -11.92
CA VAL A 396 -2.30 18.14 -13.16
C VAL A 396 -3.67 18.80 -13.34
N PRO A 397 -3.72 20.03 -13.80
CA PRO A 397 -4.98 20.68 -14.13
C PRO A 397 -5.78 19.83 -15.13
N THR A 398 -6.97 19.38 -14.74
CA THR A 398 -7.83 18.57 -15.61
C THR A 398 -8.25 19.33 -16.88
N THR A 399 -8.17 20.64 -16.87
CA THR A 399 -8.34 21.49 -18.09
C THR A 399 -7.30 21.17 -19.16
N THR A 400 -6.05 20.88 -18.78
CA THR A 400 -5.00 20.45 -19.72
C THR A 400 -5.32 19.07 -20.29
N VAL A 401 -5.70 18.14 -19.44
CA VAL A 401 -6.10 16.77 -19.85
C VAL A 401 -7.26 16.82 -20.86
N LYS A 402 -8.30 17.61 -20.56
CA LYS A 402 -9.47 17.76 -21.44
C LYS A 402 -9.10 18.39 -22.77
N ARG A 403 -8.26 19.41 -22.76
CA ARG A 403 -7.77 20.04 -23.98
C ARG A 403 -7.04 19.05 -24.86
N THR A 404 -6.15 18.23 -24.28
CA THR A 404 -5.47 17.17 -25.03
C THR A 404 -6.47 16.18 -25.61
N LEU A 405 -7.45 15.72 -24.83
CA LEU A 405 -8.48 14.81 -25.32
C LEU A 405 -9.26 15.40 -26.49
N GLU A 406 -9.75 16.62 -26.35
CA GLU A 406 -10.53 17.30 -27.40
C GLU A 406 -9.70 17.52 -28.67
N GLN A 407 -8.44 17.91 -28.57
CA GLN A 407 -7.55 18.08 -29.71
C GLN A 407 -7.16 16.74 -30.34
N SER A 408 -7.20 15.65 -29.59
CA SER A 408 -6.92 14.28 -30.04
C SER A 408 -8.18 13.54 -30.52
N GLY A 409 -9.26 14.27 -30.82
CA GLY A 409 -10.47 13.70 -31.41
C GLY A 409 -11.45 13.07 -30.40
N TYR A 410 -11.29 13.35 -29.11
CA TYR A 410 -12.26 12.91 -28.10
C TYR A 410 -13.37 13.95 -27.93
N GLU A 411 -14.60 13.48 -27.74
CA GLU A 411 -15.74 14.32 -27.43
C GLU A 411 -16.32 13.98 -26.05
N ARG A 412 -16.77 14.98 -25.33
CA ARG A 412 -17.47 14.77 -24.06
C ARG A 412 -18.87 14.25 -24.29
N VAL A 413 -19.17 13.05 -23.79
CA VAL A 413 -20.48 12.42 -23.91
C VAL A 413 -21.39 12.70 -22.73
N THR A 414 -20.84 12.94 -21.55
CA THR A 414 -21.63 13.28 -20.36
C THR A 414 -20.81 13.97 -19.29
N GLY A 415 -21.50 14.66 -18.39
CA GLY A 415 -20.92 15.27 -17.20
C GLY A 415 -21.83 15.04 -16.00
N LEU A 416 -21.29 14.50 -14.92
CA LEU A 416 -21.99 14.05 -13.74
C LEU A 416 -21.53 14.85 -12.50
N GLY A 417 -22.42 14.99 -11.54
CA GLY A 417 -22.14 15.70 -10.29
C GLY A 417 -22.29 17.22 -10.36
N PRO A 418 -21.93 17.91 -9.28
CA PRO A 418 -22.00 19.38 -9.21
C PRO A 418 -21.00 20.05 -10.17
N VAL A 419 -21.20 21.33 -10.40
CA VAL A 419 -20.21 22.15 -11.11
C VAL A 419 -19.11 22.49 -10.12
N MET A 420 -17.89 22.11 -10.48
CA MET A 420 -16.67 22.42 -9.74
C MET A 420 -16.00 23.66 -10.35
N THR A 421 -15.38 24.47 -9.53
CA THR A 421 -14.70 25.70 -9.96
C THR A 421 -13.18 25.64 -9.87
N GLY A 422 -12.63 24.41 -9.69
CA GLY A 422 -11.21 24.22 -9.43
C GLY A 422 -10.85 24.36 -7.95
N GLY A 423 -9.63 23.96 -7.57
CA GLY A 423 -9.20 23.71 -6.21
C GLY A 423 -9.49 24.77 -5.15
N ARG A 424 -9.20 24.45 -3.89
CA ARG A 424 -9.30 25.38 -2.77
C ARG A 424 -8.47 26.62 -3.07
N ILE A 425 -9.09 27.77 -2.89
CA ILE A 425 -8.35 29.04 -2.83
C ILE A 425 -7.58 28.99 -1.51
N ALA A 426 -6.25 29.07 -1.58
CA ALA A 426 -5.44 29.11 -0.38
C ALA A 426 -5.86 30.31 0.48
N GLU A 427 -6.27 30.04 1.72
CA GLU A 427 -6.59 31.10 2.68
C GLU A 427 -5.38 32.02 2.83
N GLY A 428 -5.59 33.32 2.64
CA GLY A 428 -4.56 34.35 2.81
C GLY A 428 -3.86 34.81 1.53
N THR A 429 -4.23 34.36 0.35
CA THR A 429 -3.75 34.97 -0.90
C THR A 429 -4.54 36.25 -1.21
N PRO A 430 -3.86 37.42 -1.41
CA PRO A 430 -4.53 38.68 -1.61
C PRO A 430 -5.20 38.86 -2.98
N LEU A 431 -5.09 37.89 -3.87
CA LEU A 431 -5.64 37.93 -5.24
C LEU A 431 -6.49 36.70 -5.50
N GLN A 432 -7.77 36.79 -5.24
CA GLN A 432 -8.78 35.92 -5.80
C GLN A 432 -9.21 36.48 -7.15
N VAL A 433 -8.74 35.88 -8.23
CA VAL A 433 -9.29 36.21 -9.55
C VAL A 433 -10.43 35.22 -9.84
N GLU A 434 -11.64 35.66 -9.54
CA GLU A 434 -12.83 34.90 -9.93
C GLU A 434 -12.86 34.72 -11.45
N GLY A 435 -13.14 33.49 -11.90
CA GLY A 435 -13.28 33.16 -13.31
C GLY A 435 -12.03 32.61 -14.00
N LEU A 436 -10.89 32.51 -13.34
CA LEU A 436 -9.71 31.80 -13.88
C LEU A 436 -9.91 30.30 -14.00
N TYR A 437 -10.83 29.72 -13.26
CA TYR A 437 -11.09 28.30 -13.28
C TYR A 437 -12.30 27.98 -14.14
N ALA A 438 -12.10 27.10 -15.13
CA ALA A 438 -13.18 26.61 -15.95
C ALA A 438 -14.25 25.90 -15.11
N ARG A 439 -15.52 26.26 -15.32
CA ARG A 439 -16.63 25.53 -14.73
C ARG A 439 -16.73 24.16 -15.37
N GLN A 440 -16.64 23.12 -14.56
CA GLN A 440 -16.62 21.73 -15.01
C GLN A 440 -17.46 20.85 -14.10
N ARG A 441 -18.02 19.76 -14.61
CA ARG A 441 -18.72 18.78 -13.78
C ARG A 441 -17.72 18.00 -12.96
N ALA A 442 -18.11 17.49 -11.79
CA ALA A 442 -17.24 16.71 -10.92
C ALA A 442 -16.59 15.52 -11.62
N VAL A 443 -17.35 14.86 -12.48
CA VAL A 443 -16.85 13.80 -13.37
C VAL A 443 -17.33 14.08 -14.78
N GLU A 444 -16.45 13.99 -15.76
CA GLU A 444 -16.78 14.11 -17.19
C GLU A 444 -16.27 12.88 -17.93
N ILE A 445 -17.10 12.34 -18.85
CA ILE A 445 -16.78 11.14 -19.62
C ILE A 445 -16.63 11.53 -21.09
N TYR A 446 -15.52 11.08 -21.67
CA TYR A 446 -15.15 11.31 -23.06
C TYR A 446 -15.12 10.00 -23.83
N ARG A 447 -15.44 10.04 -25.12
CA ARG A 447 -15.26 8.97 -26.08
C ARG A 447 -14.40 9.42 -27.25
N PRO A 448 -13.68 8.52 -27.93
CA PRO A 448 -12.97 8.89 -29.17
C PRO A 448 -13.95 9.17 -30.31
N ALA A 449 -13.44 9.73 -31.41
CA ALA A 449 -14.18 9.95 -32.64
C ALA A 449 -14.82 8.65 -33.18
N GLU A 450 -15.86 8.77 -33.98
CA GLU A 450 -16.66 7.62 -34.44
C GLU A 450 -15.89 6.65 -35.34
N ASP A 451 -14.81 7.09 -35.99
CA ASP A 451 -13.95 6.27 -36.83
C ASP A 451 -12.97 5.37 -36.04
N VAL A 452 -12.82 5.61 -34.72
CA VAL A 452 -12.02 4.75 -33.85
C VAL A 452 -12.79 3.46 -33.55
N PRO A 453 -12.23 2.28 -33.89
CA PRO A 453 -12.91 1.02 -33.64
C PRO A 453 -13.17 0.80 -32.15
N ARG A 454 -14.35 0.29 -31.82
CA ARG A 454 -14.61 -0.17 -30.46
C ARG A 454 -13.74 -1.41 -30.16
N PRO A 455 -13.18 -1.53 -28.94
CA PRO A 455 -12.42 -2.71 -28.55
C PRO A 455 -13.27 -3.97 -28.71
N GLY A 456 -12.78 -4.93 -29.47
CA GLY A 456 -13.37 -6.26 -29.56
C GLY A 456 -12.76 -7.20 -28.51
N GLN A 457 -13.45 -8.31 -28.22
CA GLN A 457 -12.91 -9.31 -27.29
C GLN A 457 -11.74 -10.09 -27.90
N ALA A 458 -11.78 -10.37 -29.18
CA ALA A 458 -10.72 -11.03 -29.96
C ALA A 458 -10.86 -10.70 -31.45
N GLY A 459 -9.75 -10.67 -32.14
CA GLY A 459 -9.68 -10.49 -33.58
C GLY A 459 -8.64 -11.40 -34.19
N LEU A 460 -8.84 -11.75 -35.45
CA LEU A 460 -7.85 -12.48 -36.25
C LEU A 460 -7.25 -11.56 -37.31
N LYS A 461 -5.93 -11.56 -37.41
CA LYS A 461 -5.17 -10.91 -38.49
C LYS A 461 -4.27 -11.93 -39.17
N ALA A 462 -4.08 -11.78 -40.48
CA ALA A 462 -3.12 -12.61 -41.20
C ALA A 462 -1.69 -12.28 -40.72
N ILE A 463 -0.83 -13.27 -40.67
CA ILE A 463 0.59 -13.08 -40.31
C ILE A 463 1.26 -12.04 -41.23
N ALA A 464 0.91 -12.06 -42.51
CA ALA A 464 1.40 -11.08 -43.50
C ALA A 464 0.99 -9.63 -43.17
N ASP A 465 -0.05 -9.43 -42.35
CA ASP A 465 -0.54 -8.11 -41.91
C ASP A 465 -0.03 -7.73 -40.52
N THR A 466 1.02 -8.37 -40.06
CA THR A 466 1.65 -8.04 -38.77
C THR A 466 2.83 -7.11 -38.97
N ALA A 467 3.01 -6.22 -37.97
CA ALA A 467 4.21 -5.42 -37.81
C ALA A 467 4.91 -5.84 -36.51
N VAL A 468 6.23 -6.01 -36.58
CA VAL A 468 7.05 -6.26 -35.39
C VAL A 468 7.68 -4.96 -34.93
N VAL A 469 7.47 -4.59 -33.68
CA VAL A 469 7.99 -3.36 -33.08
C VAL A 469 9.01 -3.74 -32.01
N SER A 470 10.23 -3.26 -32.18
CA SER A 470 11.29 -3.36 -31.16
C SER A 470 11.17 -2.20 -30.18
N GLY A 471 10.63 -2.48 -29.00
CA GLY A 471 10.35 -1.50 -27.97
C GLY A 471 9.36 -2.05 -26.94
N GLY A 472 9.03 -1.26 -25.93
CA GLY A 472 7.97 -1.57 -25.00
C GLY A 472 6.58 -1.15 -25.52
N PRO A 473 5.49 -1.47 -24.80
CA PRO A 473 4.14 -1.08 -25.18
C PRO A 473 3.94 0.44 -25.31
N GLU A 474 4.72 1.24 -24.58
CA GLU A 474 4.76 2.69 -24.67
C GLU A 474 5.20 3.19 -26.03
N SER A 475 6.04 2.44 -26.75
CA SER A 475 6.52 2.78 -28.10
C SER A 475 5.40 2.73 -29.14
N LEU A 476 4.29 2.07 -28.84
CA LEU A 476 3.16 1.97 -29.77
C LEU A 476 2.30 3.25 -29.80
N LEU A 477 2.37 4.12 -28.77
CA LEU A 477 1.59 5.35 -28.75
C LEU A 477 1.99 6.33 -29.88
N PRO A 478 3.26 6.72 -30.04
CA PRO A 478 3.66 7.58 -31.16
C PRO A 478 3.50 6.94 -32.54
N LEU A 479 3.43 5.60 -32.61
CA LEU A 479 3.25 4.85 -33.85
C LEU A 479 1.78 4.65 -34.22
N ALA A 480 0.86 4.93 -33.32
CA ALA A 480 -0.56 4.64 -33.53
C ALA A 480 -1.22 5.47 -34.64
N ALA A 481 -0.65 6.63 -34.96
CA ALA A 481 -1.11 7.48 -36.07
C ALA A 481 -0.48 7.10 -37.44
N ASP A 482 0.53 6.22 -37.46
CA ASP A 482 1.19 5.84 -38.69
C ASP A 482 0.24 5.02 -39.57
N PRO A 483 -0.04 5.50 -40.81
CA PRO A 483 -0.95 4.79 -41.73
C PRO A 483 -0.50 3.36 -42.07
N GLU A 484 0.79 3.08 -42.05
CA GLU A 484 1.31 1.74 -42.33
C GLU A 484 1.08 0.77 -41.18
N LEU A 485 0.92 1.29 -39.95
CA LEU A 485 0.76 0.49 -38.74
C LEU A 485 -0.67 0.45 -38.21
N ARG A 486 -1.49 1.45 -38.59
CA ARG A 486 -2.86 1.62 -38.05
C ARG A 486 -3.73 0.39 -38.28
N ASP A 487 -3.63 -0.27 -39.43
CA ASP A 487 -4.43 -1.43 -39.79
C ASP A 487 -3.76 -2.78 -39.48
N ARG A 488 -2.52 -2.77 -39.03
CA ARG A 488 -1.74 -3.99 -38.75
C ARG A 488 -1.87 -4.43 -37.32
N ALA A 489 -1.79 -5.73 -37.06
CA ALA A 489 -1.53 -6.23 -35.75
C ALA A 489 -0.07 -5.97 -35.39
N THR A 490 0.17 -5.29 -34.27
CA THR A 490 1.53 -5.02 -33.77
C THR A 490 1.93 -6.08 -32.75
N VAL A 491 3.12 -6.65 -32.95
CA VAL A 491 3.74 -7.63 -32.07
C VAL A 491 5.03 -7.01 -31.55
N LEU A 492 5.22 -6.97 -30.24
CA LEU A 492 6.50 -6.56 -29.67
C LEU A 492 7.52 -7.67 -29.88
N THR A 493 8.77 -7.30 -30.14
CA THR A 493 9.82 -8.29 -30.50
C THR A 493 9.94 -9.42 -29.47
N GLY A 494 9.57 -9.23 -28.22
CA GLY A 494 9.64 -10.26 -27.25
C GLY A 494 8.45 -11.15 -27.08
N ASP A 495 7.37 -10.74 -27.64
CA ASP A 495 6.22 -11.62 -27.80
C ASP A 495 6.36 -12.43 -29.09
N ASN A 496 7.59 -12.49 -29.64
CA ASN A 496 7.87 -13.13 -30.93
C ASN A 496 7.62 -14.64 -30.84
N HIS A 497 6.65 -15.09 -31.60
CA HIS A 497 6.37 -16.51 -31.78
C HIS A 497 7.21 -17.09 -32.96
N PRO A 498 7.79 -18.28 -32.76
CA PRO A 498 8.58 -18.94 -33.84
C PRO A 498 7.81 -19.12 -35.14
N GLY A 499 6.48 -19.00 -35.14
CA GLY A 499 5.63 -19.16 -36.31
C GLY A 499 5.32 -17.86 -37.09
N LEU A 500 5.80 -16.71 -36.63
CA LEU A 500 5.47 -15.41 -37.25
C LEU A 500 6.18 -15.19 -38.61
N GLY A 501 7.20 -15.99 -38.96
CA GLY A 501 7.93 -15.82 -40.20
C GLY A 501 8.55 -14.42 -40.36
N THR A 502 8.71 -13.95 -41.58
CA THR A 502 9.20 -12.59 -41.83
C THR A 502 8.03 -11.60 -41.73
N PRO A 503 8.08 -10.61 -40.85
CA PRO A 503 7.03 -9.62 -40.73
C PRO A 503 6.96 -8.72 -41.95
N ALA A 504 5.77 -8.20 -42.27
CA ALA A 504 5.62 -7.26 -43.40
C ALA A 504 6.31 -5.92 -43.13
N VAL A 505 6.29 -5.49 -41.86
CA VAL A 505 6.91 -4.24 -41.40
C VAL A 505 7.69 -4.53 -40.10
N GLN A 506 8.88 -3.98 -40.02
CA GLN A 506 9.70 -4.00 -38.81
C GLN A 506 10.03 -2.57 -38.41
N VAL A 507 9.74 -2.24 -37.15
CA VAL A 507 9.97 -0.91 -36.59
C VAL A 507 10.89 -1.02 -35.38
N VAL A 508 11.87 -0.13 -35.31
CA VAL A 508 12.73 0.03 -34.12
C VAL A 508 12.25 1.23 -33.33
N GLY A 509 11.73 0.99 -32.13
CA GLY A 509 11.27 2.04 -31.23
C GLY A 509 12.43 2.88 -30.68
N ASP A 510 12.12 4.11 -30.27
CA ASP A 510 13.10 5.06 -29.72
C ASP A 510 13.85 4.54 -28.49
N GLY A 511 13.26 3.60 -27.77
CA GLY A 511 13.88 2.94 -26.64
C GLY A 511 15.25 2.32 -26.96
N LEU A 512 15.46 1.85 -28.20
CA LEU A 512 16.74 1.28 -28.64
C LEU A 512 17.78 2.34 -29.07
N ARG A 513 17.38 3.59 -29.20
CA ARG A 513 18.26 4.71 -29.60
C ARG A 513 18.94 5.40 -28.42
N ARG A 514 18.86 4.82 -27.27
CA ARG A 514 19.36 5.38 -26.03
C ARG A 514 20.81 5.90 -26.08
N ALA A 515 21.69 5.17 -26.77
CA ALA A 515 23.10 5.55 -26.87
C ALA A 515 23.31 6.82 -27.72
N ASP A 516 22.37 7.11 -28.64
CA ASP A 516 22.51 8.15 -29.64
C ASP A 516 21.84 9.47 -29.24
N THR A 517 21.10 9.47 -28.12
CA THR A 517 20.32 10.63 -27.66
C THR A 517 21.01 11.48 -26.59
N ARG A 518 22.29 11.25 -26.32
CA ARG A 518 23.04 12.03 -25.36
C ARG A 518 23.53 13.34 -25.96
N PHE A 519 22.77 14.38 -25.79
CA PHE A 519 23.17 15.74 -26.11
C PHE A 519 23.45 16.49 -24.80
N GLY A 520 24.74 16.66 -24.46
CA GLY A 520 25.14 17.40 -23.27
C GLY A 520 24.86 16.70 -21.93
N LEU A 521 24.49 17.45 -20.90
CA LEU A 521 24.23 16.97 -19.53
C LEU A 521 22.82 16.36 -19.40
N VAL A 522 22.39 15.52 -20.30
CA VAL A 522 21.11 14.83 -20.14
C VAL A 522 21.30 13.71 -19.12
N ASN A 523 20.89 13.94 -17.88
CA ASN A 523 20.99 12.98 -16.81
C ASN A 523 19.88 11.93 -16.83
N ALA A 524 18.75 12.22 -17.49
CA ALA A 524 17.64 11.31 -17.61
C ALA A 524 17.72 10.56 -18.93
N ASN A 525 17.96 9.28 -18.87
CA ASN A 525 17.78 8.40 -19.99
C ASN A 525 16.43 7.72 -19.86
N THR A 526 15.52 8.05 -20.78
CA THR A 526 14.15 7.54 -20.76
C THR A 526 13.98 6.21 -21.49
N SER A 527 15.05 5.61 -21.97
CA SER A 527 14.97 4.28 -22.57
C SER A 527 14.73 3.22 -21.51
N TYR A 528 13.63 2.52 -21.63
CA TYR A 528 13.28 1.36 -20.81
C TYR A 528 13.74 0.03 -21.42
N THR A 529 14.50 0.08 -22.46
CA THR A 529 14.86 -1.07 -23.29
C THR A 529 16.33 -1.39 -23.15
N TYR A 530 16.64 -2.53 -22.54
CA TYR A 530 18.00 -3.01 -22.33
C TYR A 530 18.17 -4.41 -22.89
N THR A 531 19.36 -4.72 -23.35
CA THR A 531 19.73 -6.10 -23.64
C THR A 531 20.21 -6.83 -22.40
N ALA A 532 20.28 -8.16 -22.47
CA ALA A 532 20.72 -9.01 -21.36
C ALA A 532 22.10 -8.62 -20.79
N ASN A 533 22.95 -8.01 -21.59
CA ASN A 533 24.31 -7.63 -21.21
C ASN A 533 24.49 -6.13 -20.93
N GLU A 534 23.45 -5.32 -21.13
CA GLU A 534 23.51 -3.90 -20.79
C GLU A 534 23.30 -3.70 -19.30
N ARG A 535 24.19 -2.94 -18.68
CA ARG A 535 24.00 -2.49 -17.31
C ARG A 535 23.03 -1.32 -17.31
N ASN A 536 22.10 -1.35 -16.38
CA ASN A 536 21.32 -0.16 -16.08
C ASN A 536 22.26 0.99 -15.71
N PRO A 537 22.23 2.13 -16.43
CA PRO A 537 23.24 3.19 -16.29
C PRO A 537 23.25 3.92 -14.95
N SER A 538 22.15 3.95 -14.27
CA SER A 538 22.07 4.54 -12.93
C SER A 538 20.66 4.29 -12.46
N GLY A 539 20.44 3.35 -11.59
CA GLY A 539 19.10 3.10 -11.09
C GLY A 539 18.39 4.40 -10.85
N SER A 540 17.42 4.74 -11.67
CA SER A 540 16.52 5.82 -11.39
C SER A 540 15.79 5.41 -10.12
N VAL A 541 15.93 6.20 -9.08
CA VAL A 541 15.24 5.95 -7.80
C VAL A 541 13.72 5.96 -7.99
N GLN A 542 13.25 6.46 -9.12
CA GLN A 542 11.83 6.63 -9.43
C GLN A 542 11.22 5.45 -10.19
N ASP A 543 12.02 4.63 -10.84
CA ASP A 543 11.53 3.43 -11.53
C ASP A 543 12.20 2.16 -10.99
N PRO A 544 11.51 1.39 -10.14
CA PRO A 544 12.05 0.15 -9.59
C PRO A 544 12.35 -0.91 -10.66
N ASP A 545 11.78 -0.80 -11.86
CA ASP A 545 12.10 -1.69 -12.98
C ASP A 545 13.47 -1.40 -13.60
N GLU A 546 14.03 -0.21 -13.37
CA GLU A 546 15.38 0.16 -13.77
C GLU A 546 16.47 -0.34 -12.83
N LYS A 547 16.21 -1.25 -11.94
CA LYS A 547 17.23 -1.82 -11.06
C LYS A 547 18.34 -2.50 -11.86
N PRO A 548 19.62 -2.43 -11.37
CA PRO A 548 20.78 -2.92 -12.12
C PRO A 548 20.76 -4.38 -12.57
N LYS A 549 19.81 -5.18 -12.06
CA LYS A 549 19.63 -6.59 -12.40
C LYS A 549 18.35 -6.88 -13.17
N GLN A 550 17.52 -5.88 -13.39
CA GLN A 550 16.31 -6.04 -14.18
C GLN A 550 16.62 -5.71 -15.62
N ILE A 551 16.81 -6.74 -16.34
CA ILE A 551 16.75 -6.68 -17.79
C ILE A 551 15.28 -6.56 -18.09
N LEU A 552 14.88 -5.39 -18.56
CA LEU A 552 13.59 -5.30 -19.20
C LEU A 552 13.71 -6.15 -20.45
N PRO A 553 12.96 -7.21 -20.56
CA PRO A 553 12.94 -7.92 -21.81
C PRO A 553 12.39 -6.93 -22.84
N VAL A 554 13.26 -6.34 -23.62
CA VAL A 554 12.86 -6.06 -24.97
C VAL A 554 12.76 -7.43 -25.54
N SER A 555 11.86 -8.04 -24.91
CA SER A 555 11.19 -9.14 -25.41
C SER A 555 12.08 -9.97 -26.31
N GLY A 556 12.99 -10.72 -25.75
CA GLY A 556 13.78 -11.71 -26.48
C GLY A 556 14.84 -11.18 -27.46
N LEU A 557 15.06 -9.86 -27.59
CA LEU A 557 16.22 -9.37 -28.30
C LEU A 557 17.49 -9.71 -27.53
N ASP A 558 18.30 -10.56 -28.09
CA ASP A 558 19.64 -10.76 -27.62
C ASP A 558 20.55 -9.59 -28.02
N HIS A 559 21.76 -9.58 -27.52
CA HIS A 559 22.74 -8.53 -27.80
C HIS A 559 23.09 -8.42 -29.27
N GLN A 560 23.09 -9.53 -30.00
CA GLN A 560 23.42 -9.59 -31.42
C GLN A 560 22.31 -8.94 -32.24
N THR A 561 21.06 -9.25 -31.96
CA THR A 561 19.90 -8.66 -32.63
C THR A 561 19.87 -7.14 -32.49
N VAL A 562 20.18 -6.61 -31.29
CA VAL A 562 20.29 -5.15 -31.09
C VAL A 562 21.44 -4.55 -31.87
N ALA A 563 22.60 -5.22 -31.94
CA ALA A 563 23.73 -4.76 -32.75
C ALA A 563 23.40 -4.72 -34.24
N GLU A 564 22.68 -5.71 -34.74
CA GLU A 564 22.20 -5.77 -36.14
C GLU A 564 21.19 -4.65 -36.42
N LEU A 565 20.26 -4.38 -35.52
CA LEU A 565 19.30 -3.30 -35.67
C LEU A 565 19.93 -1.89 -35.59
N ARG A 566 21.04 -1.74 -34.85
CA ARG A 566 21.81 -0.48 -34.78
C ARG A 566 22.67 -0.25 -36.05
N GLY A 567 22.97 -1.29 -36.77
CA GLY A 567 23.76 -1.21 -37.99
C GLY A 567 22.93 -0.99 -39.26
N ALA A 568 21.61 -1.04 -39.13
CA ALA A 568 20.66 -0.75 -40.19
C ALA A 568 20.11 0.68 -40.08
#